data_42e91d6e7d947945c87dfd7a0c85344f
#
_entry.id   42e91d6e7d947945c87dfd7a0c85344f
#
_cell.length_a   1.000
_cell.length_b   1.000
_cell.length_c   1.000
_cell.angle_alpha   90.00
_cell.angle_beta   90.00
_cell.angle_gamma   90.00
#
_symmetry.space_group_name_H-M   'P 1'
#
loop_
_entity.id
_entity.type
_entity.pdbx_description
1 polymer ?
#
loop_
_entity_poly.entity_id
_entity_poly.type
_entity_poly.pdbx_seq_one_letter_code
_entity_poly.pdbx_strand_id
1 'polypeptide(L)'
;VILDNQIQIAHNAIIGENTAIAGCTVVAGSAEIGKNCTIAGMVAINGHMKIHDGSVFTGMSMVTKPTKAAGVYSSGIPAQPNRDWHKMNAHIRKLPSVNAKIKQLEQEVAQLKSSAEDK
;
A
#
# COMPACT_ATOMS: atom_id res chain seq x y z
N VAL A 1 24.49 -5.91 0.98
CA VAL A 1 23.37 -5.81 0.02
C VAL A 1 23.33 -7.06 -0.83
N ILE A 2 22.16 -7.67 -0.90
CA ILE A 2 21.92 -8.84 -1.75
C ILE A 2 20.87 -8.45 -2.79
N LEU A 3 21.24 -8.56 -4.06
CA LEU A 3 20.35 -8.28 -5.18
C LEU A 3 20.17 -9.56 -6.01
N ASP A 4 18.93 -9.98 -6.16
CA ASP A 4 18.58 -11.14 -6.98
C ASP A 4 18.55 -10.75 -8.46
N ASN A 5 18.00 -11.61 -9.31
CA ASN A 5 18.03 -11.42 -10.77
C ASN A 5 17.04 -10.35 -11.25
N GLN A 6 17.41 -9.67 -12.33
CA GLN A 6 16.58 -8.75 -13.09
C GLN A 6 16.01 -7.59 -12.24
N ILE A 7 16.80 -7.10 -11.32
CA ILE A 7 16.44 -5.92 -10.53
C ILE A 7 16.87 -4.67 -11.30
N GLN A 8 15.99 -3.68 -11.38
CA GLN A 8 16.29 -2.38 -11.97
C GLN A 8 16.48 -1.35 -10.86
N ILE A 9 17.68 -0.81 -10.80
CA ILE A 9 18.00 0.28 -9.87
C ILE A 9 18.36 1.50 -10.70
N ALA A 10 17.54 2.55 -10.59
CA ALA A 10 17.74 3.75 -11.37
C ALA A 10 18.84 4.64 -10.78
N HIS A 11 19.12 5.76 -11.46
CA HIS A 11 20.20 6.67 -11.10
C HIS A 11 20.04 7.22 -9.67
N ASN A 12 21.18 7.43 -9.02
CA ASN A 12 21.26 8.06 -7.69
C ASN A 12 20.46 7.33 -6.57
N ALA A 13 20.08 6.08 -6.80
CA ALA A 13 19.46 5.26 -5.75
C ALA A 13 20.52 4.87 -4.71
N ILE A 14 20.12 4.86 -3.44
CA ILE A 14 20.97 4.44 -2.32
C ILE A 14 20.31 3.25 -1.65
N ILE A 15 21.09 2.18 -1.45
CA ILE A 15 20.61 0.98 -0.76
C ILE A 15 21.48 0.76 0.46
N GLY A 16 20.84 0.75 1.63
CA GLY A 16 21.51 0.61 2.90
C GLY A 16 22.08 -0.78 3.15
N GLU A 17 22.92 -0.85 4.16
CA GLU A 17 23.62 -2.07 4.57
C GLU A 17 22.63 -3.20 4.91
N ASN A 18 22.98 -4.43 4.57
CA ASN A 18 22.20 -5.65 4.87
C ASN A 18 20.79 -5.68 4.26
N THR A 19 20.52 -4.86 3.27
CA THR A 19 19.23 -4.89 2.57
C THR A 19 19.27 -5.96 1.50
N ALA A 20 18.20 -6.76 1.41
CA ALA A 20 18.03 -7.81 0.43
C ALA A 20 16.84 -7.49 -0.47
N ILE A 21 17.03 -7.61 -1.77
CA ILE A 21 16.01 -7.32 -2.79
C ILE A 21 15.85 -8.55 -3.68
N ALA A 22 14.65 -9.09 -3.74
CA ALA A 22 14.32 -10.24 -4.57
C ALA A 22 14.01 -9.83 -6.01
N GLY A 23 13.88 -10.82 -6.87
CA GLY A 23 13.89 -10.64 -8.33
C GLY A 23 12.82 -9.72 -8.90
N CYS A 24 13.13 -9.09 -10.00
CA CYS A 24 12.25 -8.24 -10.80
C CYS A 24 11.72 -6.99 -10.05
N THR A 25 12.34 -6.59 -8.97
CA THR A 25 12.00 -5.36 -8.25
C THR A 25 12.58 -4.15 -8.95
N VAL A 26 11.85 -3.05 -8.94
CA VAL A 26 12.26 -1.77 -9.54
C VAL A 26 12.40 -0.73 -8.43
N VAL A 27 13.57 -0.09 -8.40
CA VAL A 27 13.85 1.05 -7.53
C VAL A 27 14.04 2.28 -8.41
N ALA A 28 13.13 3.24 -8.29
CA ALA A 28 13.17 4.43 -9.12
C ALA A 28 14.27 5.41 -8.68
N GLY A 29 14.55 6.39 -9.52
CA GLY A 29 15.66 7.32 -9.33
C GLY A 29 15.61 8.08 -8.01
N SER A 30 16.76 8.21 -7.39
CA SER A 30 16.96 8.96 -6.15
C SER A 30 16.16 8.43 -4.95
N ALA A 31 15.69 7.18 -4.99
CA ALA A 31 15.13 6.52 -3.83
C ALA A 31 16.25 6.15 -2.84
N GLU A 32 16.00 6.34 -1.56
CA GLU A 32 16.92 5.93 -0.50
C GLU A 32 16.30 4.79 0.29
N ILE A 33 16.86 3.60 0.18
CA ILE A 33 16.42 2.43 0.93
C ILE A 33 17.33 2.28 2.14
N GLY A 34 16.72 2.16 3.32
CA GLY A 34 17.45 2.07 4.56
C GLY A 34 18.20 0.75 4.75
N LYS A 35 18.71 0.55 5.93
CA LYS A 35 19.45 -0.65 6.33
C LYS A 35 18.50 -1.76 6.74
N ASN A 36 18.93 -3.01 6.58
CA ASN A 36 18.21 -4.18 7.06
C ASN A 36 16.80 -4.28 6.50
N CYS A 37 16.58 -3.79 5.29
CA CYS A 37 15.30 -3.91 4.61
C CYS A 37 15.22 -5.24 3.87
N THR A 38 14.03 -5.78 3.75
CA THR A 38 13.74 -6.97 2.96
C THR A 38 12.67 -6.63 1.95
N ILE A 39 13.02 -6.70 0.67
CA ILE A 39 12.10 -6.35 -0.41
C ILE A 39 11.86 -7.62 -1.23
N ALA A 40 10.63 -8.10 -1.21
CA ALA A 40 10.24 -9.31 -1.94
C ALA A 40 10.22 -9.05 -3.46
N GLY A 41 9.85 -10.05 -4.23
CA GLY A 41 9.89 -9.98 -5.69
C GLY A 41 8.82 -9.06 -6.27
N MET A 42 9.14 -8.48 -7.42
CA MET A 42 8.22 -7.64 -8.22
C MET A 42 7.65 -6.45 -7.46
N VAL A 43 8.42 -5.88 -6.56
CA VAL A 43 8.06 -4.67 -5.83
C VAL A 43 8.47 -3.45 -6.66
N ALA A 44 7.65 -2.42 -6.66
CA ALA A 44 7.97 -1.15 -7.33
C ALA A 44 8.07 -0.04 -6.29
N ILE A 45 9.24 0.59 -6.19
CA ILE A 45 9.49 1.68 -5.23
C ILE A 45 9.66 2.98 -5.99
N ASN A 46 8.80 3.96 -5.68
CA ASN A 46 8.88 5.28 -6.29
C ASN A 46 10.17 6.01 -5.92
N GLY A 47 10.55 6.95 -6.77
CA GLY A 47 11.74 7.77 -6.59
C GLY A 47 11.60 8.89 -5.58
N HIS A 48 12.74 9.49 -5.25
CA HIS A 48 12.82 10.69 -4.40
C HIS A 48 12.13 10.53 -3.03
N MET A 49 12.26 9.35 -2.44
CA MET A 49 11.70 9.12 -1.11
C MET A 49 12.60 8.20 -0.30
N LYS A 50 12.40 8.22 1.00
CA LYS A 50 13.22 7.48 1.95
C LYS A 50 12.42 6.35 2.57
N ILE A 51 13.00 5.16 2.50
CA ILE A 51 12.46 3.95 3.13
C ILE A 51 13.20 3.72 4.44
N HIS A 52 12.47 3.67 5.53
CA HIS A 52 13.03 3.50 6.88
C HIS A 52 13.75 2.16 7.02
N ASP A 53 14.80 2.15 7.84
CA ASP A 53 15.52 0.92 8.18
C ASP A 53 14.57 -0.15 8.69
N GLY A 54 14.82 -1.41 8.35
CA GLY A 54 14.01 -2.53 8.80
C GLY A 54 12.64 -2.65 8.16
N SER A 55 12.38 -1.94 7.08
CA SER A 55 11.12 -2.09 6.33
C SER A 55 11.13 -3.39 5.54
N VAL A 56 10.01 -4.11 5.58
CA VAL A 56 9.80 -5.34 4.82
C VAL A 56 8.62 -5.12 3.88
N PHE A 57 8.84 -5.32 2.58
CA PHE A 57 7.76 -5.24 1.59
C PHE A 57 7.43 -6.63 1.06
N THR A 58 6.17 -7.00 1.14
CA THR A 58 5.70 -8.26 0.57
C THR A 58 5.66 -8.20 -0.95
N GLY A 59 5.60 -9.36 -1.60
CA GLY A 59 5.68 -9.44 -3.06
C GLY A 59 4.64 -8.60 -3.79
N MET A 60 5.05 -8.03 -4.92
CA MET A 60 4.22 -7.22 -5.80
C MET A 60 3.68 -5.93 -5.15
N SER A 61 4.30 -5.48 -4.08
CA SER A 61 3.87 -4.24 -3.42
C SER A 61 4.20 -3.00 -4.27
N MET A 62 3.31 -2.05 -4.25
CA MET A 62 3.47 -0.75 -4.90
C MET A 62 3.75 0.29 -3.82
N VAL A 63 5.00 0.75 -3.73
CA VAL A 63 5.47 1.63 -2.67
C VAL A 63 5.49 3.07 -3.19
N THR A 64 4.47 3.83 -2.82
CA THR A 64 4.28 5.20 -3.33
C THR A 64 4.56 6.28 -2.28
N LYS A 65 4.76 5.89 -1.03
CA LYS A 65 5.02 6.82 0.07
C LYS A 65 6.20 6.32 0.92
N PRO A 66 6.96 7.24 1.53
CA PRO A 66 8.02 6.84 2.46
C PRO A 66 7.47 6.02 3.62
N THR A 67 8.28 5.09 4.13
CA THR A 67 7.99 4.43 5.40
C THR A 67 8.67 5.19 6.53
N LYS A 68 8.01 5.31 7.68
CA LYS A 68 8.51 6.08 8.83
C LYS A 68 8.93 5.22 10.00
N ALA A 69 8.72 3.92 9.90
CA ALA A 69 9.05 2.96 10.94
C ALA A 69 9.37 1.61 10.34
N ALA A 70 10.15 0.80 11.05
CA ALA A 70 10.35 -0.60 10.71
C ALA A 70 9.00 -1.34 10.79
N GLY A 71 8.80 -2.30 9.92
CA GLY A 71 7.57 -3.09 9.90
C GLY A 71 7.36 -3.76 8.57
N VAL A 72 6.29 -4.52 8.47
CA VAL A 72 5.90 -5.23 7.26
C VAL A 72 4.80 -4.45 6.54
N TYR A 73 5.03 -4.17 5.27
CA TYR A 73 4.14 -3.38 4.43
C TYR A 73 3.68 -4.22 3.25
N SER A 74 2.43 -4.10 2.88
CA SER A 74 1.83 -4.85 1.77
C SER A 74 0.91 -3.96 0.96
N SER A 75 0.73 -4.30 -0.31
CA SER A 75 -0.27 -3.68 -1.15
C SER A 75 -0.81 -4.69 -2.16
N GLY A 76 -1.88 -4.31 -2.83
CA GLY A 76 -2.50 -5.15 -3.83
C GLY A 76 -3.49 -6.14 -3.24
N ILE A 77 -4.24 -6.75 -4.12
CA ILE A 77 -5.25 -7.74 -3.80
C ILE A 77 -4.88 -9.02 -4.53
N PRO A 78 -4.78 -10.16 -3.81
CA PRO A 78 -4.46 -11.43 -4.45
C PRO A 78 -5.44 -11.79 -5.56
N ALA A 79 -4.98 -12.58 -6.52
CA ALA A 79 -5.82 -13.05 -7.62
C ALA A 79 -7.03 -13.81 -7.09
N GLN A 80 -8.16 -13.59 -7.71
CA GLN A 80 -9.43 -14.24 -7.39
C GLN A 80 -10.16 -14.56 -8.69
N PRO A 81 -11.22 -15.38 -8.64
CA PRO A 81 -12.01 -15.62 -9.84
C PRO A 81 -12.46 -14.31 -10.49
N ASN A 82 -12.35 -14.22 -11.80
CA ASN A 82 -12.59 -12.97 -12.52
C ASN A 82 -13.97 -12.35 -12.22
N ARG A 83 -14.97 -13.17 -12.02
CA ARG A 83 -16.31 -12.72 -11.67
C ARG A 83 -16.33 -11.98 -10.33
N ASP A 84 -15.65 -12.53 -9.33
CA ASP A 84 -15.56 -11.93 -7.99
C ASP A 84 -14.76 -10.64 -8.02
N TRP A 85 -13.69 -10.60 -8.78
CA TRP A 85 -12.88 -9.40 -8.98
C TRP A 85 -13.69 -8.27 -9.60
N HIS A 86 -14.48 -8.56 -10.63
CA HIS A 86 -15.36 -7.55 -11.24
C HIS A 86 -16.40 -7.02 -10.26
N LYS A 87 -17.01 -7.88 -9.47
CA LYS A 87 -17.97 -7.48 -8.43
C LYS A 87 -17.34 -6.57 -7.39
N MET A 88 -16.16 -6.95 -6.92
CA MET A 88 -15.43 -6.17 -5.92
C MET A 88 -15.07 -4.78 -6.46
N ASN A 89 -14.57 -4.69 -7.70
CA ASN A 89 -14.25 -3.41 -8.32
C ASN A 89 -15.47 -2.52 -8.48
N ALA A 90 -16.61 -3.09 -8.81
CA ALA A 90 -17.88 -2.35 -8.90
C ALA A 90 -18.26 -1.75 -7.53
N HIS A 91 -18.10 -2.52 -6.46
CA HIS A 91 -18.33 -2.03 -5.10
C HIS A 91 -17.35 -0.93 -4.69
N ILE A 92 -16.07 -1.09 -5.00
CA ILE A 92 -15.05 -0.08 -4.70
C ILE A 92 -15.39 1.26 -5.36
N ARG A 93 -15.83 1.25 -6.61
CA ARG A 93 -16.24 2.48 -7.32
C ARG A 93 -17.45 3.17 -6.68
N LYS A 94 -18.29 2.42 -5.99
CA LYS A 94 -19.49 2.94 -5.33
C LYS A 94 -19.23 3.42 -3.90
N LEU A 95 -18.03 3.20 -3.35
CA LEU A 95 -17.71 3.58 -1.97
C LEU A 95 -18.04 5.05 -1.64
N PRO A 96 -17.76 6.04 -2.49
CA PRO A 96 -18.13 7.42 -2.17
C PRO A 96 -19.63 7.61 -1.95
N SER A 97 -20.47 6.98 -2.79
CA SER A 97 -21.93 7.07 -2.64
C SER A 97 -22.43 6.28 -1.43
N VAL A 98 -21.81 5.14 -1.14
CA VAL A 98 -22.11 4.34 0.06
C VAL A 98 -21.77 5.14 1.32
N ASN A 99 -20.63 5.80 1.35
CA ASN A 99 -20.21 6.63 2.47
C ASN A 99 -21.18 7.80 2.71
N ALA A 100 -21.63 8.46 1.63
CA ALA A 100 -22.63 9.53 1.73
C ALA A 100 -23.96 9.00 2.28
N LYS A 101 -24.37 7.81 1.86
CA LYS A 101 -25.59 7.18 2.35
C LYS A 101 -25.51 6.81 3.83
N ILE A 102 -24.35 6.34 4.28
CA ILE A 102 -24.11 6.05 5.70
C ILE A 102 -24.26 7.33 6.54
N LYS A 103 -23.66 8.44 6.11
CA LYS A 103 -23.78 9.72 6.80
C LYS A 103 -25.23 10.17 6.89
N GLN A 104 -26.00 10.03 5.80
CA GLN A 104 -27.41 10.35 5.77
C GLN A 104 -28.20 9.49 6.76
N LEU A 105 -27.96 8.18 6.77
CA LEU A 105 -28.62 7.26 7.70
C LEU A 105 -28.27 7.57 9.15
N GLU A 106 -27.02 7.92 9.45
CA GLU A 106 -26.61 8.34 10.79
C GLU A 106 -27.38 9.57 11.26
N GLN A 107 -27.58 10.55 10.38
CA GLN A 107 -28.38 11.75 10.68
C GLN A 107 -29.84 11.42 10.92
N GLU A 108 -30.42 10.54 10.11
CA GLU A 108 -31.81 10.10 10.29
C GLU A 108 -32.02 9.35 11.62
N VAL A 109 -31.05 8.48 11.97
CA VAL A 109 -31.07 7.76 13.24
C VAL A 109 -31.01 8.76 14.41
N ALA A 110 -30.12 9.75 14.34
CA ALA A 110 -29.97 10.77 15.36
C ALA A 110 -31.28 11.56 15.54
N GLN A 111 -31.94 11.93 14.45
CA GLN A 111 -33.24 12.62 14.50
C GLN A 111 -34.34 11.76 15.13
N LEU A 112 -34.38 10.46 14.76
CA LEU A 112 -35.37 9.54 15.34
C LEU A 112 -35.13 9.34 16.83
N LYS A 113 -33.89 9.25 17.28
CA LYS A 113 -33.56 9.15 18.71
C LYS A 113 -33.95 10.41 19.46
N SER A 114 -33.66 11.58 18.90
CA SER A 114 -34.04 12.87 19.48
C SER A 114 -35.57 13.00 19.61
N SER A 115 -36.31 12.63 18.56
CA SER A 115 -37.77 12.63 18.58
C SER A 115 -38.37 11.68 19.63
N ALA A 116 -37.73 10.52 19.82
CA ALA A 116 -38.15 9.55 20.83
C ALA A 116 -37.91 10.06 22.25
N GLU A 117 -36.82 10.80 22.48
CA GLU A 117 -36.48 11.38 23.77
C GLU A 117 -37.44 12.54 24.15
N ASP A 118 -37.95 13.28 23.17
CA ASP A 118 -38.85 14.39 23.36
C ASP A 118 -40.30 13.95 23.69
N LYS A 119 -40.56 12.65 23.65
CA LYS A 119 -41.84 12.07 24.02
C LYS A 119 -41.79 11.47 25.43
#